data_601db657a610919ac3634f1c968b183e
#
_entry.id   601db657a610919ac3634f1c968b183e
#
_cell.length_a   1.000
_cell.length_b   1.000
_cell.length_c   1.000
_cell.angle_alpha   90.00
_cell.angle_beta   90.00
_cell.angle_gamma   90.00
#
_symmetry.space_group_name_H-M   'P 1'
#
loop_
_entity.id
_entity.type
_entity.pdbx_description
1 polymer ?
#
loop_
_entity_poly.entity_id
_entity_poly.type
_entity_poly.pdbx_seq_one_letter_code
_entity_poly.pdbx_strand_id
1 'polypeptide(L)'
;MSAKQLEKLIERIGLLVVDENPYTRKLTRMMLMNIGAKSIFEAADGLAALDVIRNVNPDIMLMDWDIPVLSGPQIMHIVRSPGVFAKPFLPIIMLTPRASRTRIAEAIRLGVHEVLTKPTSPKMLQDRLLSILVNPRPMVQVGKYYVPEPRRLASGNEVMKVA
;
A
#
# COMPACT_ATOMS: atom_id res chain seq x y z
N MET A 1 -19.95 11.04 -1.57
CA MET A 1 -18.93 12.12 -1.65
C MET A 1 -18.79 12.61 -3.07
N SER A 2 -18.62 13.91 -3.25
CA SER A 2 -18.32 14.49 -4.57
C SER A 2 -16.88 14.21 -4.99
N ALA A 3 -16.58 14.34 -6.29
CA ALA A 3 -15.23 14.19 -6.82
C ALA A 3 -14.24 15.16 -6.14
N LYS A 4 -14.67 16.39 -5.87
CA LYS A 4 -13.86 17.38 -5.15
C LYS A 4 -13.55 16.97 -3.72
N GLN A 5 -14.48 16.36 -3.01
CA GLN A 5 -14.26 15.88 -1.65
C GLN A 5 -13.27 14.72 -1.62
N LEU A 6 -13.34 13.81 -2.58
CA LEU A 6 -12.41 12.69 -2.72
C LEU A 6 -10.99 13.18 -3.05
N GLU A 7 -10.88 14.14 -3.97
CA GLU A 7 -9.60 14.75 -4.31
C GLU A 7 -8.95 15.43 -3.09
N LYS A 8 -9.74 16.12 -2.26
CA LYS A 8 -9.25 16.75 -1.03
C LYS A 8 -8.73 15.74 0.00
N LEU A 9 -9.30 14.54 0.07
CA LEU A 9 -8.77 13.49 0.93
C LEU A 9 -7.37 13.09 0.50
N ILE A 10 -7.16 12.91 -0.81
CA ILE A 10 -5.85 12.55 -1.36
C ILE A 10 -4.84 13.69 -1.18
N GLU A 11 -5.27 14.93 -1.34
CA GLU A 11 -4.44 16.12 -1.16
C GLU A 11 -3.85 16.23 0.24
N ARG A 12 -4.56 15.75 1.26
CA ARG A 12 -4.17 15.91 2.67
C ARG A 12 -3.22 14.85 3.20
N ILE A 13 -2.99 13.79 2.45
CA ILE A 13 -2.18 12.66 2.92
C ILE A 13 -0.77 12.67 2.35
N GLY A 14 0.16 12.10 3.10
CA GLY A 14 1.51 11.82 2.63
C GLY A 14 1.59 10.42 2.03
N LEU A 15 2.14 10.32 0.84
CA LEU A 15 2.31 9.06 0.11
C LEU A 15 3.79 8.76 -0.04
N LEU A 16 4.17 7.51 0.20
CA LEU A 16 5.52 7.00 -0.07
C LEU A 16 5.48 6.06 -1.26
N VAL A 17 6.28 6.34 -2.28
CA VAL A 17 6.44 5.48 -3.46
C VAL A 17 7.80 4.79 -3.39
N VAL A 18 7.79 3.47 -3.36
CA VAL A 18 9.01 2.66 -3.31
C VAL A 18 9.15 1.87 -4.61
N ASP A 19 10.14 2.22 -5.40
CA ASP A 19 10.42 1.62 -6.70
C ASP A 19 11.91 1.79 -7.01
N GLU A 20 12.61 0.70 -7.32
CA GLU A 20 14.02 0.71 -7.69
C GLU A 20 14.25 1.54 -8.96
N ASN A 21 13.35 1.45 -9.92
CA ASN A 21 13.49 2.10 -11.22
C ASN A 21 13.05 3.57 -11.11
N PRO A 22 13.97 4.53 -11.30
CA PRO A 22 13.63 5.95 -11.20
C PRO A 22 12.61 6.40 -12.24
N TYR A 23 12.55 5.72 -13.37
CA TYR A 23 11.62 6.05 -14.46
C TYR A 23 10.17 5.68 -14.09
N THR A 24 9.95 4.45 -13.65
CA THR A 24 8.62 3.99 -13.24
C THR A 24 8.19 4.65 -11.93
N ARG A 25 9.13 4.95 -11.04
CA ARG A 25 8.86 5.69 -9.81
C ARG A 25 8.34 7.10 -10.12
N LYS A 26 9.00 7.81 -11.05
CA LYS A 26 8.54 9.12 -11.52
C LYS A 26 7.17 9.05 -12.17
N LEU A 27 6.92 8.01 -12.96
CA LEU A 27 5.63 7.81 -13.62
C LEU A 27 4.51 7.63 -12.59
N THR A 28 4.73 6.82 -11.58
CA THR A 28 3.78 6.64 -10.46
C THR A 28 3.54 7.96 -9.75
N ARG A 29 4.59 8.71 -9.45
CA ARG A 29 4.49 10.05 -8.86
C ARG A 29 3.60 10.97 -9.70
N MET A 30 3.81 11.02 -11.01
CA MET A 30 3.02 11.86 -11.91
C MET A 30 1.54 11.47 -11.91
N MET A 31 1.25 10.17 -11.90
CA MET A 31 -0.13 9.69 -11.82
C MET A 31 -0.80 10.07 -10.49
N LEU A 32 -0.07 9.99 -9.39
CA LEU A 32 -0.57 10.42 -8.08
C LEU A 32 -0.83 11.93 -8.03
N MET A 33 0.04 12.74 -8.61
CA MET A 33 -0.16 14.18 -8.73
C MET A 33 -1.42 14.48 -9.56
N ASN A 34 -1.65 13.73 -10.61
CA ASN A 34 -2.83 13.88 -11.47
C ASN A 34 -4.14 13.70 -10.71
N ILE A 35 -4.18 12.88 -9.68
CA ILE A 35 -5.37 12.63 -8.87
C ILE A 35 -5.43 13.48 -7.59
N GLY A 36 -4.56 14.45 -7.45
CA GLY A 36 -4.61 15.44 -6.38
C GLY A 36 -3.54 15.34 -5.30
N ALA A 37 -2.65 14.36 -5.35
CA ALA A 37 -1.61 14.20 -4.33
C ALA A 37 -0.62 15.37 -4.35
N LYS A 38 -0.27 15.89 -3.17
CA LYS A 38 0.67 17.01 -3.00
C LYS A 38 1.91 16.64 -2.19
N SER A 39 1.79 15.67 -1.29
CA SER A 39 2.91 15.22 -0.47
C SER A 39 3.30 13.80 -0.90
N ILE A 40 4.34 13.71 -1.72
CA ILE A 40 4.83 12.44 -2.24
C ILE A 40 6.30 12.30 -1.90
N PHE A 41 6.64 11.22 -1.21
CA PHE A 41 8.00 10.85 -0.84
C PHE A 41 8.42 9.65 -1.68
N GLU A 42 9.71 9.48 -1.91
CA GLU A 42 10.24 8.43 -2.76
C GLU A 42 11.36 7.66 -2.05
N ALA A 43 11.44 6.37 -2.35
CA ALA A 43 12.53 5.51 -1.92
C ALA A 43 12.87 4.53 -3.04
N ALA A 44 14.16 4.24 -3.21
CA ALA A 44 14.64 3.35 -4.26
C ALA A 44 14.87 1.91 -3.80
N ASP A 45 14.82 1.66 -2.50
CA ASP A 45 15.03 0.34 -1.90
C ASP A 45 14.29 0.22 -0.56
N GLY A 46 14.30 -0.99 -0.01
CA GLY A 46 13.56 -1.28 1.22
C GLY A 46 14.12 -0.59 2.45
N LEU A 47 15.42 -0.41 2.54
CA LEU A 47 16.05 0.25 3.69
C LEU A 47 15.72 1.75 3.69
N ALA A 48 15.82 2.39 2.52
CA ALA A 48 15.43 3.78 2.36
C ALA A 48 13.94 3.98 2.66
N ALA A 49 13.08 3.02 2.28
CA ALA A 49 11.66 3.07 2.60
C ALA A 49 11.41 3.07 4.12
N LEU A 50 12.10 2.22 4.87
CA LEU A 50 11.98 2.19 6.34
C LEU A 50 12.41 3.53 6.97
N ASP A 51 13.46 4.15 6.46
CA ASP A 51 13.92 5.45 6.93
C ASP A 51 12.86 6.54 6.70
N VAL A 52 12.23 6.55 5.53
CA VAL A 52 11.13 7.51 5.25
C VAL A 52 9.95 7.26 6.19
N ILE A 53 9.56 6.01 6.40
CA ILE A 53 8.45 5.69 7.31
C ILE A 53 8.72 6.23 8.71
N ARG A 54 9.94 6.06 9.22
CA ARG A 54 10.33 6.54 10.56
C ARG A 54 10.37 8.05 10.67
N ASN A 55 10.92 8.72 9.66
CA ASN A 55 11.25 10.15 9.75
C ASN A 55 10.11 11.06 9.25
N VAL A 56 9.33 10.60 8.29
CA VAL A 56 8.30 11.41 7.62
C VAL A 56 6.90 11.01 8.02
N ASN A 57 6.69 9.74 8.40
CA ASN A 57 5.39 9.22 8.78
C ASN A 57 4.34 9.34 7.67
N PRO A 58 4.55 8.71 6.51
CA PRO A 58 3.56 8.74 5.44
C PRO A 58 2.27 8.03 5.86
N ASP A 59 1.17 8.39 5.23
CA ASP A 59 -0.15 7.81 5.52
C ASP A 59 -0.41 6.52 4.74
N ILE A 60 0.17 6.39 3.54
CA ILE A 60 0.05 5.18 2.70
C ILE A 60 1.38 4.98 1.98
N MET A 61 1.81 3.72 1.87
CA MET A 61 2.97 3.33 1.07
C MET A 61 2.53 2.53 -0.15
N LEU A 62 3.02 2.93 -1.32
CA LEU A 62 2.91 2.19 -2.56
C LEU A 62 4.27 1.56 -2.85
N MET A 63 4.35 0.24 -2.88
CA MET A 63 5.63 -0.45 -2.90
C MET A 63 5.67 -1.52 -3.97
N ASP A 64 6.70 -1.46 -4.82
CA ASP A 64 7.04 -2.58 -5.67
C ASP A 64 7.41 -3.79 -4.82
N TRP A 65 6.91 -4.97 -5.21
CA TRP A 65 7.14 -6.17 -4.43
C TRP A 65 8.58 -6.67 -4.54
N ASP A 66 9.16 -6.53 -5.72
CA ASP A 66 10.53 -6.96 -6.02
C ASP A 66 11.49 -5.76 -5.94
N ILE A 67 11.79 -5.30 -4.73
CA ILE A 67 12.73 -4.20 -4.48
C ILE A 67 14.03 -4.72 -3.89
N PRO A 68 15.17 -4.02 -4.12
CA PRO A 68 16.46 -4.46 -3.62
C PRO A 68 16.66 -4.12 -2.13
N VAL A 69 17.72 -4.66 -1.58
CA VAL A 69 18.19 -4.54 -0.19
C VAL A 69 17.27 -5.29 0.77
N LEU A 70 16.00 -4.90 0.85
CA LEU A 70 14.94 -5.63 1.55
C LEU A 70 13.79 -5.84 0.59
N SER A 71 13.40 -7.09 0.38
CA SER A 71 12.26 -7.43 -0.48
C SER A 71 10.92 -7.01 0.12
N GLY A 72 9.85 -7.05 -0.68
CA GLY A 72 8.50 -6.81 -0.20
C GLY A 72 8.14 -7.65 1.02
N PRO A 73 8.29 -8.99 0.96
CA PRO A 73 8.05 -9.85 2.13
C PRO A 73 8.87 -9.45 3.37
N GLN A 74 10.15 -9.13 3.21
CA GLN A 74 11.00 -8.71 4.34
C GLN A 74 10.51 -7.39 4.95
N ILE A 75 10.12 -6.43 4.13
CA ILE A 75 9.53 -5.17 4.61
C ILE A 75 8.24 -5.45 5.39
N MET A 76 7.39 -6.32 4.89
CA MET A 76 6.14 -6.66 5.57
C MET A 76 6.39 -7.30 6.94
N HIS A 77 7.36 -8.21 7.03
CA HIS A 77 7.76 -8.81 8.31
C HIS A 77 8.22 -7.76 9.32
N ILE A 78 8.97 -6.76 8.88
CA ILE A 78 9.45 -5.69 9.76
C ILE A 78 8.29 -4.77 10.18
N VAL A 79 7.53 -4.27 9.22
CA VAL A 79 6.47 -3.28 9.48
C VAL A 79 5.32 -3.87 10.32
N ARG A 80 4.93 -5.11 10.02
CA ARG A 80 3.75 -5.73 10.65
C ARG A 80 4.02 -6.43 11.97
N SER A 81 5.26 -6.46 12.44
CA SER A 81 5.60 -7.11 13.71
C SER A 81 5.19 -6.27 14.91
N PRO A 82 4.30 -6.76 15.78
CA PRO A 82 3.89 -6.03 16.99
C PRO A 82 5.10 -5.71 17.89
N GLY A 83 5.21 -4.45 18.29
CA GLY A 83 6.25 -3.99 19.21
C GLY A 83 7.64 -3.86 18.60
N VAL A 84 7.82 -4.19 17.34
CA VAL A 84 9.13 -4.10 16.64
C VAL A 84 9.24 -2.80 15.85
N PHE A 85 8.17 -2.44 15.17
CA PHE A 85 8.14 -1.24 14.34
C PHE A 85 7.06 -0.26 14.85
N ALA A 86 7.36 1.05 14.79
CA ALA A 86 6.50 2.06 15.38
C ALA A 86 5.15 2.24 14.66
N LYS A 87 5.05 1.76 13.43
CA LYS A 87 3.88 1.96 12.56
C LYS A 87 3.38 0.66 11.95
N PRO A 88 2.95 -0.31 12.77
CA PRO A 88 2.57 -1.63 12.28
C PRO A 88 1.30 -1.62 11.42
N PHE A 89 0.51 -0.55 11.47
CA PHE A 89 -0.77 -0.43 10.77
C PHE A 89 -0.71 0.40 9.48
N LEU A 90 0.48 0.84 9.08
CA LEU A 90 0.65 1.62 7.84
C LEU A 90 -0.04 0.91 6.67
N PRO A 91 -1.00 1.57 5.99
CA PRO A 91 -1.59 1.01 4.79
C PRO A 91 -0.57 0.85 3.67
N ILE A 92 -0.55 -0.32 3.06
CA ILE A 92 0.42 -0.68 2.03
C ILE A 92 -0.31 -1.19 0.79
N ILE A 93 0.01 -0.59 -0.35
CA ILE A 93 -0.43 -1.05 -1.68
C ILE A 93 0.77 -1.69 -2.36
N MET A 94 0.64 -2.97 -2.72
CA MET A 94 1.65 -3.68 -3.47
C MET A 94 1.47 -3.39 -4.97
N LEU A 95 2.56 -3.01 -5.63
CA LEU A 95 2.62 -2.87 -7.08
C LEU A 95 3.44 -4.02 -7.65
N THR A 96 2.93 -4.70 -8.68
CA THR A 96 3.64 -5.82 -9.28
C THR A 96 3.28 -5.98 -10.76
N PRO A 97 4.24 -6.26 -11.64
CA PRO A 97 3.92 -6.64 -13.01
C PRO A 97 3.39 -8.08 -13.12
N ARG A 98 3.49 -8.86 -12.04
CA ARG A 98 3.11 -10.28 -11.99
C ARG A 98 2.16 -10.54 -10.84
N ALA A 99 0.87 -10.26 -11.07
CA ALA A 99 -0.17 -10.47 -10.08
C ALA A 99 -0.76 -11.89 -10.19
N SER A 100 0.07 -12.92 -10.00
CA SER A 100 -0.41 -14.30 -9.93
C SER A 100 -1.23 -14.50 -8.66
N ARG A 101 -2.13 -15.48 -8.68
CA ARG A 101 -2.96 -15.82 -7.51
C ARG A 101 -2.10 -16.11 -6.28
N THR A 102 -0.99 -16.84 -6.45
CA THR A 102 -0.05 -17.17 -5.38
C THR A 102 0.61 -15.93 -4.78
N ARG A 103 1.08 -15.00 -5.61
CA ARG A 103 1.72 -13.76 -5.15
C ARG A 103 0.73 -12.86 -4.42
N ILE A 104 -0.49 -12.74 -4.93
CA ILE A 104 -1.54 -11.96 -4.29
C ILE A 104 -1.88 -12.55 -2.92
N ALA A 105 -2.08 -13.87 -2.85
CA ALA A 105 -2.38 -14.56 -1.60
C ALA A 105 -1.27 -14.38 -0.56
N GLU A 106 -0.01 -14.51 -0.97
CA GLU A 106 1.15 -14.27 -0.10
C GLU A 106 1.16 -12.82 0.43
N ALA A 107 1.01 -11.84 -0.45
CA ALA A 107 1.02 -10.44 -0.06
C ALA A 107 -0.08 -10.11 0.95
N ILE A 108 -1.29 -10.62 0.74
CA ILE A 108 -2.42 -10.41 1.65
C ILE A 108 -2.15 -11.07 3.00
N ARG A 109 -1.63 -12.29 3.04
CA ARG A 109 -1.25 -12.96 4.29
C ARG A 109 -0.19 -12.18 5.06
N LEU A 110 0.72 -11.51 4.37
CA LEU A 110 1.76 -10.70 4.98
C LEU A 110 1.28 -9.33 5.43
N GLY A 111 0.03 -8.95 5.12
CA GLY A 111 -0.58 -7.74 5.63
C GLY A 111 -0.69 -6.58 4.65
N VAL A 112 -0.58 -6.83 3.35
CA VAL A 112 -0.82 -5.82 2.30
C VAL A 112 -2.31 -5.49 2.25
N HIS A 113 -2.65 -4.21 2.09
CA HIS A 113 -4.03 -3.74 2.01
C HIS A 113 -4.63 -3.93 0.62
N GLU A 114 -3.89 -3.58 -0.41
CA GLU A 114 -4.36 -3.61 -1.79
C GLU A 114 -3.23 -4.08 -2.71
N VAL A 115 -3.60 -4.69 -3.84
CA VAL A 115 -2.68 -5.12 -4.88
C VAL A 115 -3.05 -4.46 -6.20
N LEU A 116 -2.08 -3.90 -6.90
CA LEU A 116 -2.24 -3.35 -8.24
C LEU A 116 -1.23 -3.97 -9.18
N THR A 117 -1.70 -4.33 -10.37
CA THR A 117 -0.84 -4.83 -11.45
C THR A 117 -0.25 -3.66 -12.23
N LYS A 118 1.05 -3.72 -12.52
CA LYS A 118 1.71 -2.78 -13.43
C LYS A 118 1.54 -3.24 -14.89
N PRO A 119 1.33 -2.34 -15.83
CA PRO A 119 1.20 -0.90 -15.65
C PRO A 119 -0.15 -0.53 -15.03
N THR A 120 -0.14 0.48 -14.16
CA THR A 120 -1.36 1.00 -13.54
C THR A 120 -1.80 2.31 -14.22
N SER A 121 -2.87 2.92 -13.73
CA SER A 121 -3.41 4.18 -14.25
C SER A 121 -3.77 5.11 -13.09
N PRO A 122 -3.93 6.42 -13.35
CA PRO A 122 -4.41 7.34 -12.32
C PRO A 122 -5.73 6.88 -11.69
N LYS A 123 -6.66 6.40 -12.49
CA LYS A 123 -7.96 5.92 -12.01
C LYS A 123 -7.83 4.72 -11.08
N MET A 124 -7.00 3.76 -11.42
CA MET A 124 -6.77 2.57 -10.60
C MET A 124 -6.11 2.94 -9.27
N LEU A 125 -5.11 3.84 -9.31
CA LEU A 125 -4.47 4.35 -8.09
C LEU A 125 -5.48 5.09 -7.22
N GLN A 126 -6.30 5.96 -7.80
CA GLN A 126 -7.34 6.68 -7.09
C GLN A 126 -8.31 5.72 -6.40
N ASP A 127 -8.80 4.70 -7.11
CA ASP A 127 -9.75 3.74 -6.56
C ASP A 127 -9.17 2.99 -5.35
N ARG A 128 -7.88 2.61 -5.40
CA ARG A 128 -7.23 1.91 -4.29
C ARG A 128 -6.97 2.82 -3.09
N LEU A 129 -6.52 4.05 -3.33
CA LEU A 129 -6.33 5.02 -2.26
C LEU A 129 -7.65 5.33 -1.56
N LEU A 130 -8.70 5.60 -2.31
CA LEU A 130 -10.01 5.89 -1.75
C LEU A 130 -10.60 4.69 -1.01
N SER A 131 -10.36 3.49 -1.48
CA SER A 131 -10.76 2.27 -0.78
C SER A 131 -10.17 2.20 0.64
N ILE A 132 -8.92 2.61 0.80
CA ILE A 132 -8.25 2.65 2.10
C ILE A 132 -8.77 3.81 2.95
N LEU A 133 -8.93 5.00 2.36
CA LEU A 133 -9.28 6.22 3.10
C LEU A 133 -10.75 6.28 3.51
N VAL A 134 -11.65 5.82 2.63
CA VAL A 134 -13.10 5.92 2.85
C VAL A 134 -13.63 4.71 3.61
N ASN A 135 -13.08 3.53 3.35
CA ASN A 135 -13.50 2.29 3.99
C ASN A 135 -12.31 1.61 4.67
N PRO A 136 -11.74 2.23 5.73
CA PRO A 136 -10.62 1.63 6.44
C PRO A 136 -11.02 0.30 7.06
N ARG A 137 -10.14 -0.69 6.93
CA ARG A 137 -10.32 -1.99 7.53
C ARG A 137 -9.56 -2.05 8.87
N PRO A 138 -10.16 -2.60 9.93
CA PRO A 138 -9.44 -2.82 11.17
C PRO A 138 -8.23 -3.72 10.94
N MET A 139 -7.14 -3.45 11.65
CA MET A 139 -5.98 -4.32 11.68
C MET A 139 -6.17 -5.36 12.80
N VAL A 140 -5.99 -6.61 12.46
CA VAL A 140 -6.13 -7.72 13.41
C VAL A 140 -4.82 -8.48 13.51
N GLN A 141 -4.54 -9.03 14.69
CA GLN A 141 -3.35 -9.84 14.89
C GLN A 141 -3.63 -11.29 14.50
N VAL A 142 -2.81 -11.80 13.56
CA VAL A 142 -2.83 -13.19 13.14
C VAL A 142 -1.44 -13.75 13.36
N GLY A 143 -1.30 -14.69 14.33
CA GLY A 143 0.00 -15.19 14.73
C GLY A 143 0.87 -14.06 15.30
N LYS A 144 2.02 -13.82 14.69
CA LYS A 144 3.01 -12.82 15.13
C LYS A 144 2.87 -11.47 14.41
N TYR A 145 1.91 -11.31 13.51
CA TYR A 145 1.82 -10.14 12.64
C TYR A 145 0.44 -9.51 12.67
N TYR A 146 0.38 -8.22 12.36
CA TYR A 146 -0.86 -7.53 12.07
C TYR A 146 -1.21 -7.66 10.59
N VAL A 147 -2.47 -7.87 10.29
CA VAL A 147 -2.99 -7.90 8.92
C VAL A 147 -4.32 -7.15 8.85
N PRO A 148 -4.66 -6.55 7.69
CA PRO A 148 -5.99 -5.97 7.53
C PRO A 148 -7.06 -7.06 7.57
N GLU A 149 -8.19 -6.76 8.20
CA GLU A 149 -9.33 -7.66 8.20
C GLU A 149 -9.83 -7.88 6.77
N PRO A 150 -10.14 -9.13 6.37
CA PRO A 150 -10.63 -9.39 5.01
C PRO A 150 -11.88 -8.59 4.67
N ARG A 151 -12.01 -8.16 3.41
CA ARG A 151 -13.23 -7.49 2.96
C ARG A 151 -14.39 -8.45 2.91
N ARG A 152 -15.57 -7.97 3.32
CA ARG A 152 -16.83 -8.68 3.12
C ARG A 152 -17.34 -8.42 1.72
N LEU A 153 -17.86 -9.48 1.07
CA LEU A 153 -18.53 -9.33 -0.21
C LEU A 153 -19.87 -8.61 -0.04
N ALA A 154 -20.26 -7.84 -1.06
CA ALA A 154 -21.51 -7.05 -1.02
C ALA A 154 -22.79 -7.90 -0.90
N SER A 155 -22.73 -9.21 -1.17
CA SER A 155 -23.86 -10.14 -1.17
C SER A 155 -24.09 -10.87 0.16
N GLY A 156 -23.62 -10.37 1.27
CA GLY A 156 -23.89 -10.93 2.59
C GLY A 156 -22.65 -11.37 3.35
N ASN A 157 -22.79 -12.36 4.19
CA ASN A 157 -21.82 -12.74 5.21
C ASN A 157 -20.59 -13.52 4.70
N GLU A 158 -20.35 -13.56 3.41
CA GLU A 158 -19.18 -14.24 2.87
C GLU A 158 -17.94 -13.36 2.97
N VAL A 159 -16.97 -13.81 3.73
CA VAL A 159 -15.65 -13.21 3.81
C VAL A 159 -14.84 -13.70 2.61
N MET A 160 -14.24 -12.79 1.88
CA MET A 160 -13.34 -13.15 0.79
C MET A 160 -12.14 -13.88 1.39
N LYS A 161 -12.13 -15.21 1.30
CA LYS A 161 -11.00 -16.04 1.70
C LYS A 161 -10.02 -16.05 0.54
N VAL A 162 -8.87 -15.46 0.76
CA VAL A 162 -7.74 -15.64 -0.15
C VAL A 162 -6.98 -16.85 0.36
N ALA A 163 -7.07 -17.90 -0.40
CA ALA A 163 -6.37 -19.14 -0.08
C ALA A 163 -4.87 -18.98 -0.39
#